data_463cbde5fcd9f7cd660fc515966ca173
#
_entry.id   463cbde5fcd9f7cd660fc515966ca173
#
_cell.length_a   1.000
_cell.length_b   1.000
_cell.length_c   1.000
_cell.angle_alpha   90.00
_cell.angle_beta   90.00
_cell.angle_gamma   90.00
#
_symmetry.space_group_name_H-M   'P 1'
#
loop_
_entity.id
_entity.type
_entity.pdbx_description
1 polymer ?
#
loop_
_entity_poly.entity_id
_entity_poly.type
_entity_poly.pdbx_seq_one_letter_code
_entity_poly.pdbx_strand_id
1 'polypeptide(L)'
;NKFEYLVTIDGDMQHDPKDILKLAAELNQYDLVVGSRDFKSKGFWPRRLANVIFDALASYLTGFKIKDLTSGFRGFRVDVIKGFVHLLPNRFSYPTTSTMAFIKAGYTVKFVPIVAQKRVGKSKLNPIRDGMRFLIIIAKMVILFEPMKVFFPTSILLFILAVVSFVLALLGENRLYIPNSAVFLAVSSIIVFLIGAVAEQVSALRVSMESHKSDS
;
A
#
# COMPACT_ATOMS: atom_id res chain seq x y z
N ASN A 1 1.96 17.93 29.20
CA ASN A 1 2.89 16.83 29.09
C ASN A 1 3.17 16.59 27.61
N LYS A 2 4.44 16.75 27.19
CA LYS A 2 4.87 16.42 25.82
C LYS A 2 5.30 14.96 25.82
N PHE A 3 4.49 14.09 25.20
CA PHE A 3 4.87 12.71 24.95
C PHE A 3 5.76 12.67 23.72
N GLU A 4 6.85 11.89 23.78
CA GLU A 4 7.80 11.71 22.67
C GLU A 4 7.37 10.54 21.76
N TYR A 5 6.76 9.50 22.35
CA TYR A 5 6.37 8.29 21.65
C TYR A 5 4.89 7.98 21.84
N LEU A 6 4.30 7.40 20.81
CA LEU A 6 2.94 6.87 20.79
C LEU A 6 2.98 5.41 20.40
N VAL A 7 2.40 4.53 21.20
CA VAL A 7 2.25 3.11 20.85
C VAL A 7 0.77 2.79 20.72
N THR A 8 0.39 2.17 19.61
CA THR A 8 -0.96 1.63 19.38
C THR A 8 -0.93 0.12 19.52
N ILE A 9 -1.98 -0.45 20.12
CA ILE A 9 -2.13 -1.89 20.29
C ILE A 9 -3.59 -2.27 20.05
N ASP A 10 -3.82 -3.40 19.35
CA ASP A 10 -5.19 -3.91 19.16
C ASP A 10 -5.74 -4.52 20.46
N GLY A 11 -6.98 -4.18 20.81
CA GLY A 11 -7.64 -4.64 22.04
C GLY A 11 -8.17 -6.09 21.99
N ASP A 12 -7.71 -6.91 21.04
CA ASP A 12 -8.19 -8.30 20.82
C ASP A 12 -7.34 -9.37 21.53
N MET A 13 -6.48 -8.95 22.45
CA MET A 13 -5.59 -9.79 23.26
C MET A 13 -4.60 -10.64 22.44
N GLN A 14 -4.34 -10.31 21.19
CA GLN A 14 -3.35 -11.03 20.38
C GLN A 14 -1.91 -10.61 20.68
N HIS A 15 -1.69 -9.44 21.27
CA HIS A 15 -0.38 -8.88 21.54
C HIS A 15 -0.06 -8.87 23.03
N ASP A 16 1.16 -9.26 23.39
CA ASP A 16 1.66 -9.16 24.77
C ASP A 16 2.03 -7.68 25.07
N PRO A 17 1.45 -7.05 26.10
CA PRO A 17 1.82 -5.69 26.51
C PRO A 17 3.33 -5.52 26.81
N LYS A 18 4.04 -6.58 27.17
CA LYS A 18 5.50 -6.54 27.38
C LYS A 18 6.28 -6.19 26.11
N ASP A 19 5.72 -6.49 24.94
CA ASP A 19 6.35 -6.14 23.68
C ASP A 19 6.31 -4.63 23.39
N ILE A 20 5.51 -3.82 24.13
CA ILE A 20 5.50 -2.36 24.06
C ILE A 20 6.92 -1.81 24.32
N LEU A 21 7.62 -2.36 25.33
CA LEU A 21 8.97 -1.93 25.68
C LEU A 21 9.97 -2.21 24.54
N LYS A 22 9.77 -3.31 23.78
CA LYS A 22 10.61 -3.63 22.62
C LYS A 22 10.43 -2.62 21.50
N LEU A 23 9.17 -2.20 21.23
CA LEU A 23 8.90 -1.19 20.22
C LEU A 23 9.41 0.18 20.66
N ALA A 24 9.20 0.56 21.91
CA ALA A 24 9.62 1.83 22.46
C ALA A 24 11.15 2.02 22.42
N ALA A 25 11.90 0.96 22.70
CA ALA A 25 13.37 0.99 22.65
C ALA A 25 13.91 1.31 21.23
N GLU A 26 13.21 0.87 20.19
CA GLU A 26 13.61 1.10 18.81
C GLU A 26 13.22 2.50 18.29
N LEU A 27 12.26 3.19 18.94
CA LEU A 27 11.83 4.53 18.55
C LEU A 27 12.90 5.61 18.79
N ASN A 28 13.97 5.30 19.52
CA ASN A 28 15.14 6.16 19.60
C ASN A 28 15.91 6.30 18.28
N GLN A 29 15.78 5.30 17.38
CA GLN A 29 16.52 5.24 16.12
C GLN A 29 15.60 5.27 14.88
N TYR A 30 14.32 4.94 15.05
CA TYR A 30 13.36 4.82 13.95
C TYR A 30 12.12 5.66 14.23
N ASP A 31 11.56 6.25 13.17
CA ASP A 31 10.38 7.11 13.26
C ASP A 31 9.08 6.32 13.40
N LEU A 32 9.06 5.11 12.81
CA LEU A 32 7.96 4.14 12.90
C LEU A 32 8.51 2.75 13.19
N VAL A 33 7.99 2.12 14.23
CA VAL A 33 8.31 0.73 14.57
C VAL A 33 7.04 -0.10 14.50
N VAL A 34 7.05 -1.17 13.70
CA VAL A 34 5.90 -2.06 13.48
C VAL A 34 6.18 -3.43 14.08
N GLY A 35 5.32 -3.88 14.99
CA GLY A 35 5.32 -5.24 15.50
C GLY A 35 4.88 -6.21 14.39
N SER A 36 5.85 -6.94 13.82
CA SER A 36 5.62 -7.86 12.71
C SER A 36 5.32 -9.25 13.22
N ARG A 37 4.12 -9.75 12.91
CA ARG A 37 3.69 -11.11 13.26
C ARG A 37 4.39 -12.14 12.40
N ASP A 38 4.77 -13.27 13.01
CA ASP A 38 5.31 -14.40 12.26
C ASP A 38 4.25 -14.98 11.28
N PHE A 39 4.71 -15.54 10.16
CA PHE A 39 3.83 -16.09 9.11
C PHE A 39 2.81 -17.10 9.68
N LYS A 40 3.22 -17.93 10.65
CA LYS A 40 2.36 -18.93 11.30
C LYS A 40 1.25 -18.29 12.15
N SER A 41 1.44 -17.09 12.68
CA SER A 41 0.49 -16.39 13.54
C SER A 41 -0.45 -15.45 12.79
N LYS A 42 -0.27 -15.26 11.46
CA LYS A 42 -1.11 -14.37 10.62
C LYS A 42 -2.56 -14.88 10.39
N GLY A 43 -3.03 -15.91 11.11
CA GLY A 43 -4.42 -16.36 11.10
C GLY A 43 -4.73 -17.45 10.06
N PHE A 44 -6.04 -17.62 9.69
CA PHE A 44 -6.54 -18.65 8.78
C PHE A 44 -5.97 -18.52 7.36
N TRP A 45 -5.79 -19.64 6.64
CA TRP A 45 -5.06 -19.73 5.37
C TRP A 45 -5.42 -18.67 4.28
N PRO A 46 -6.68 -18.39 3.96
CA PRO A 46 -7.00 -17.35 2.96
C PRO A 46 -6.56 -15.94 3.39
N ARG A 47 -6.61 -15.65 4.71
CA ARG A 47 -6.16 -14.38 5.25
C ARG A 47 -4.63 -14.24 5.20
N ARG A 48 -3.90 -15.35 5.37
CA ARG A 48 -2.44 -15.36 5.20
C ARG A 48 -2.05 -15.02 3.77
N LEU A 49 -2.69 -15.66 2.79
CA LEU A 49 -2.45 -15.39 1.37
C LEU A 49 -2.72 -13.92 1.03
N ALA A 50 -3.86 -13.39 1.48
CA ALA A 50 -4.18 -11.99 1.30
C ALA A 50 -3.11 -11.07 1.90
N ASN A 51 -2.68 -11.31 3.14
CA ASN A 51 -1.62 -10.51 3.78
C ASN A 51 -0.28 -10.59 3.02
N VAL A 52 0.10 -11.75 2.51
CA VAL A 52 1.32 -11.90 1.70
C VAL A 52 1.23 -11.09 0.41
N ILE A 53 0.09 -11.13 -0.28
CA ILE A 53 -0.15 -10.31 -1.48
C ILE A 53 -0.06 -8.81 -1.14
N PHE A 54 -0.62 -8.39 0.00
CA PHE A 54 -0.54 -7.00 0.45
C PHE A 54 0.87 -6.57 0.77
N ASP A 55 1.59 -7.38 1.56
CA ASP A 55 2.97 -7.09 1.94
C ASP A 55 3.87 -7.01 0.68
N ALA A 56 3.65 -7.92 -0.28
CA ALA A 56 4.37 -7.93 -1.55
C ALA A 56 4.05 -6.70 -2.42
N LEU A 57 2.76 -6.36 -2.57
CA LEU A 57 2.34 -5.20 -3.34
C LEU A 57 2.86 -3.90 -2.73
N ALA A 58 2.71 -3.74 -1.42
CA ALA A 58 3.23 -2.56 -0.72
C ALA A 58 4.76 -2.46 -0.80
N SER A 59 5.45 -3.60 -0.75
CA SER A 59 6.90 -3.65 -0.94
C SER A 59 7.30 -3.23 -2.36
N TYR A 60 6.58 -3.70 -3.38
CA TYR A 60 6.78 -3.29 -4.77
C TYR A 60 6.54 -1.79 -4.96
N LEU A 61 5.44 -1.26 -4.43
CA LEU A 61 5.08 0.14 -4.56
C LEU A 61 6.08 1.08 -3.86
N THR A 62 6.57 0.71 -2.67
CA THR A 62 7.48 1.54 -1.89
C THR A 62 8.96 1.34 -2.22
N GLY A 63 9.31 0.22 -2.86
CA GLY A 63 10.72 -0.20 -3.00
C GLY A 63 11.35 -0.64 -1.66
N PHE A 64 10.57 -0.76 -0.59
CA PHE A 64 11.02 -1.12 0.76
C PHE A 64 10.41 -2.47 1.19
N LYS A 65 11.21 -3.36 1.79
CA LYS A 65 10.75 -4.70 2.22
C LYS A 65 9.81 -4.61 3.42
N ILE A 66 8.51 -4.71 3.17
CA ILE A 66 7.46 -4.71 4.19
C ILE A 66 7.19 -6.14 4.66
N LYS A 67 7.18 -6.37 5.98
CA LYS A 67 6.99 -7.71 6.58
C LYS A 67 5.57 -7.94 7.09
N ASP A 68 4.89 -6.91 7.59
CA ASP A 68 3.51 -6.97 8.08
C ASP A 68 2.85 -5.59 7.97
N LEU A 69 2.18 -5.36 6.85
CA LEU A 69 1.51 -4.10 6.54
C LEU A 69 0.28 -3.86 7.41
N THR A 70 -0.38 -4.93 7.84
CA THR A 70 -1.69 -4.89 8.49
C THR A 70 -1.65 -4.93 10.01
N SER A 71 -0.45 -5.02 10.61
CA SER A 71 -0.31 -5.03 12.07
C SER A 71 -0.74 -3.69 12.67
N GLY A 72 -1.66 -3.70 13.64
CA GLY A 72 -2.07 -2.52 14.41
C GLY A 72 -1.14 -2.22 15.59
N PHE A 73 -0.22 -3.12 15.93
CA PHE A 73 0.74 -2.93 17.01
C PHE A 73 1.95 -2.15 16.50
N ARG A 74 1.99 -0.85 16.84
CA ARG A 74 2.93 0.12 16.25
C ARG A 74 3.40 1.13 17.26
N GLY A 75 4.65 1.56 17.11
CA GLY A 75 5.21 2.70 17.81
C GLY A 75 5.53 3.82 16.80
N PHE A 76 5.27 5.05 17.19
CA PHE A 76 5.51 6.26 16.39
C PHE A 76 6.25 7.30 17.20
N ARG A 77 7.12 8.05 16.56
CA ARG A 77 7.57 9.33 17.10
C ARG A 77 6.43 10.34 16.96
N VAL A 78 6.08 11.02 18.06
CA VAL A 78 4.91 11.91 18.11
C VAL A 78 5.11 13.15 17.25
N ASP A 79 6.31 13.70 17.17
CA ASP A 79 6.66 14.82 16.32
C ASP A 79 6.39 14.53 14.84
N VAL A 80 6.71 13.30 14.40
CA VAL A 80 6.51 12.87 13.01
C VAL A 80 5.05 12.53 12.72
N ILE A 81 4.40 11.68 13.55
CA ILE A 81 3.04 11.20 13.25
C ILE A 81 2.00 12.34 13.21
N LYS A 82 2.20 13.43 13.94
CA LYS A 82 1.32 14.59 13.91
C LYS A 82 1.12 15.16 12.51
N GLY A 83 2.18 15.19 11.69
CA GLY A 83 2.11 15.62 10.29
C GLY A 83 1.23 14.74 9.42
N PHE A 84 1.04 13.47 9.80
CA PHE A 84 0.31 12.47 8.99
C PHE A 84 -1.10 12.14 9.50
N VAL A 85 -1.53 12.68 10.67
CA VAL A 85 -2.84 12.33 11.27
C VAL A 85 -3.99 12.57 10.30
N HIS A 86 -3.95 13.65 9.51
CA HIS A 86 -5.00 14.00 8.55
C HIS A 86 -5.12 13.03 7.36
N LEU A 87 -4.05 12.25 7.07
CA LEU A 87 -4.06 11.20 6.04
C LEU A 87 -4.63 9.88 6.54
N LEU A 88 -4.64 9.69 7.86
CA LEU A 88 -5.04 8.43 8.44
C LEU A 88 -6.56 8.26 8.34
N PRO A 89 -7.06 7.19 7.73
CA PRO A 89 -8.49 6.95 7.66
C PRO A 89 -9.06 6.59 9.03
N ASN A 90 -10.28 7.09 9.31
CA ASN A 90 -10.97 6.88 10.58
C ASN A 90 -11.37 5.42 10.90
N ARG A 91 -11.04 4.47 10.00
CA ARG A 91 -11.40 3.05 10.15
C ARG A 91 -10.29 2.13 9.68
N PHE A 92 -10.66 1.05 8.99
CA PHE A 92 -9.76 0.05 8.42
C PHE A 92 -8.70 0.70 7.53
N SER A 93 -7.46 0.36 7.65
CA SER A 93 -6.31 0.75 6.82
C SER A 93 -5.36 1.81 7.39
N TYR A 94 -5.59 2.37 8.59
CA TYR A 94 -4.59 3.28 9.16
C TYR A 94 -3.19 2.63 9.26
N PRO A 95 -3.07 1.31 9.57
CA PRO A 95 -1.76 0.67 9.60
C PRO A 95 -1.06 0.69 8.25
N THR A 96 -1.80 0.41 7.20
CA THR A 96 -1.31 0.42 5.82
C THR A 96 -0.91 1.82 5.39
N THR A 97 -1.81 2.80 5.59
CA THR A 97 -1.58 4.19 5.19
C THR A 97 -0.40 4.80 5.93
N SER A 98 -0.28 4.59 7.25
CA SER A 98 0.85 5.12 8.02
C SER A 98 2.19 4.54 7.57
N THR A 99 2.30 3.22 7.33
CA THR A 99 3.54 2.62 6.83
C THR A 99 3.95 3.20 5.48
N MET A 100 2.99 3.28 4.54
CA MET A 100 3.26 3.78 3.20
C MET A 100 3.64 5.25 3.21
N ALA A 101 2.92 6.08 4.00
CA ALA A 101 3.18 7.51 4.12
C ALA A 101 4.58 7.76 4.71
N PHE A 102 4.96 7.07 5.78
CA PHE A 102 6.28 7.22 6.39
C PHE A 102 7.41 6.85 5.43
N ILE A 103 7.31 5.70 4.76
CA ILE A 103 8.33 5.26 3.79
C ILE A 103 8.45 6.27 2.64
N LYS A 104 7.31 6.74 2.10
CA LYS A 104 7.30 7.67 0.97
C LYS A 104 7.82 9.07 1.31
N ALA A 105 7.58 9.52 2.53
CA ALA A 105 8.12 10.78 3.04
C ALA A 105 9.60 10.67 3.48
N GLY A 106 10.24 9.50 3.30
CA GLY A 106 11.65 9.30 3.62
C GLY A 106 11.95 9.01 5.09
N TYR A 107 10.92 8.80 5.92
CA TYR A 107 11.10 8.44 7.33
C TYR A 107 11.53 6.99 7.51
N THR A 108 12.23 6.74 8.61
CA THR A 108 12.81 5.43 8.92
C THR A 108 11.75 4.50 9.51
N VAL A 109 11.65 3.27 8.95
CA VAL A 109 10.67 2.25 9.39
C VAL A 109 11.38 0.96 9.76
N LYS A 110 11.07 0.41 10.95
CA LYS A 110 11.58 -0.89 11.41
C LYS A 110 10.45 -1.87 11.69
N PHE A 111 10.66 -3.13 11.29
CA PHE A 111 9.78 -4.25 11.62
C PHE A 111 10.44 -5.11 12.71
N VAL A 112 9.83 -5.14 13.90
CA VAL A 112 10.27 -5.93 15.04
C VAL A 112 9.43 -7.21 15.10
N PRO A 113 10.05 -8.40 15.13
CA PRO A 113 9.30 -9.64 15.22
C PRO A 113 8.62 -9.76 16.59
N ILE A 114 7.32 -10.06 16.56
CA ILE A 114 6.50 -10.29 17.75
C ILE A 114 5.75 -11.63 17.64
N VAL A 115 5.46 -12.24 18.78
CA VAL A 115 4.65 -13.46 18.85
C VAL A 115 3.20 -13.06 19.11
N ALA A 116 2.35 -13.20 18.08
CA ALA A 116 0.92 -12.99 18.26
C ALA A 116 0.23 -14.26 18.74
N GLN A 117 -0.58 -14.15 19.79
CA GLN A 117 -1.38 -15.24 20.32
C GLN A 117 -2.59 -15.54 19.41
N LYS A 118 -3.16 -16.75 19.53
CA LYS A 118 -4.39 -17.07 18.81
C LYS A 118 -5.52 -16.16 19.30
N ARG A 119 -6.25 -15.57 18.38
CA ARG A 119 -7.40 -14.73 18.69
C ARG A 119 -8.44 -15.49 19.48
N VAL A 120 -8.90 -14.91 20.57
CA VAL A 120 -10.04 -15.41 21.34
C VAL A 120 -11.31 -14.90 20.68
N GLY A 121 -12.12 -15.81 20.05
CA GLY A 121 -13.40 -15.46 19.42
C GLY A 121 -13.51 -15.85 17.94
N LYS A 122 -14.76 -15.87 17.42
CA LYS A 122 -15.07 -16.21 16.02
C LYS A 122 -14.86 -15.00 15.12
N SER A 123 -14.13 -15.18 14.03
CA SER A 123 -14.00 -14.15 12.97
C SER A 123 -15.31 -14.05 12.17
N LYS A 124 -15.93 -12.88 12.16
CA LYS A 124 -17.11 -12.58 11.31
C LYS A 124 -16.67 -12.12 9.91
N LEU A 125 -15.75 -12.82 9.25
CA LEU A 125 -15.30 -12.48 7.91
C LEU A 125 -16.33 -12.92 6.87
N ASN A 126 -16.69 -11.98 6.00
CA ASN A 126 -17.44 -12.27 4.76
C ASN A 126 -16.44 -12.24 3.59
N PRO A 127 -16.09 -13.38 2.95
CA PRO A 127 -15.03 -13.45 1.96
C PRO A 127 -15.21 -12.50 0.78
N ILE A 128 -16.44 -12.33 0.29
CA ILE A 128 -16.74 -11.46 -0.86
C ILE A 128 -16.64 -9.99 -0.47
N ARG A 129 -17.30 -9.60 0.61
CA ARG A 129 -17.32 -8.22 1.09
C ARG A 129 -15.93 -7.74 1.50
N ASP A 130 -15.18 -8.61 2.17
CA ASP A 130 -13.84 -8.28 2.64
C ASP A 130 -12.83 -8.31 1.48
N GLY A 131 -13.01 -9.21 0.49
CA GLY A 131 -12.24 -9.21 -0.76
C GLY A 131 -12.41 -7.91 -1.56
N MET A 132 -13.65 -7.42 -1.72
CA MET A 132 -13.91 -6.13 -2.39
C MET A 132 -13.30 -4.94 -1.65
N ARG A 133 -13.39 -4.93 -0.32
CA ARG A 133 -12.71 -3.90 0.50
C ARG A 133 -11.21 -3.92 0.31
N PHE A 134 -10.64 -5.11 0.20
CA PHE A 134 -9.23 -5.29 -0.08
C PHE A 134 -8.82 -4.68 -1.41
N LEU A 135 -9.54 -4.96 -2.48
CA LEU A 135 -9.28 -4.37 -3.81
C LEU A 135 -9.37 -2.83 -3.77
N ILE A 136 -10.34 -2.28 -3.06
CA ILE A 136 -10.49 -0.82 -2.90
C ILE A 136 -9.29 -0.24 -2.13
N ILE A 137 -8.80 -0.91 -1.10
CA ILE A 137 -7.62 -0.46 -0.35
C ILE A 137 -6.38 -0.49 -1.25
N ILE A 138 -6.18 -1.55 -2.02
CA ILE A 138 -5.09 -1.66 -2.99
C ILE A 138 -5.16 -0.51 -4.01
N ALA A 139 -6.31 -0.31 -4.64
CA ALA A 139 -6.50 0.75 -5.62
C ALA A 139 -6.19 2.15 -5.02
N LYS A 140 -6.69 2.42 -3.80
CA LYS A 140 -6.38 3.66 -3.10
C LYS A 140 -4.89 3.82 -2.81
N MET A 141 -4.21 2.76 -2.43
CA MET A 141 -2.76 2.79 -2.18
C MET A 141 -1.98 3.10 -3.45
N VAL A 142 -2.33 2.46 -4.57
CA VAL A 142 -1.71 2.71 -5.86
C VAL A 142 -1.87 4.18 -6.26
N ILE A 143 -3.11 4.68 -6.26
CA ILE A 143 -3.42 6.06 -6.67
C ILE A 143 -2.75 7.08 -5.74
N LEU A 144 -2.65 6.78 -4.45
CA LEU A 144 -2.12 7.71 -3.45
C LEU A 144 -0.59 7.80 -3.44
N PHE A 145 0.11 6.69 -3.74
CA PHE A 145 1.56 6.62 -3.49
C PHE A 145 2.43 6.39 -4.72
N GLU A 146 1.97 5.63 -5.70
CA GLU A 146 2.78 5.28 -6.89
C GLU A 146 1.90 4.91 -8.10
N PRO A 147 1.08 5.83 -8.60
CA PRO A 147 0.17 5.51 -9.68
C PRO A 147 0.89 5.06 -10.96
N MET A 148 2.04 5.64 -11.30
CA MET A 148 2.79 5.26 -12.51
C MET A 148 3.27 3.81 -12.49
N LYS A 149 3.53 3.20 -11.32
CA LYS A 149 3.91 1.78 -11.24
C LYS A 149 2.83 0.82 -11.72
N VAL A 150 1.58 1.27 -11.82
CA VAL A 150 0.46 0.46 -12.35
C VAL A 150 -0.01 0.99 -13.70
N PHE A 151 -0.18 2.30 -13.85
CA PHE A 151 -0.69 2.86 -15.10
C PHE A 151 0.31 2.71 -16.26
N PHE A 152 1.60 2.87 -16.03
CA PHE A 152 2.63 2.75 -17.07
C PHE A 152 2.71 1.34 -17.68
N PRO A 153 2.88 0.25 -16.90
CA PRO A 153 2.89 -1.09 -17.49
C PRO A 153 1.55 -1.48 -18.13
N THR A 154 0.43 -0.97 -17.59
CA THR A 154 -0.89 -1.18 -18.20
C THR A 154 -1.00 -0.50 -19.55
N SER A 155 -0.51 0.74 -19.68
CA SER A 155 -0.49 1.44 -20.97
C SER A 155 0.40 0.75 -22.00
N ILE A 156 1.59 0.28 -21.59
CA ILE A 156 2.48 -0.51 -22.46
C ILE A 156 1.77 -1.79 -22.95
N LEU A 157 1.10 -2.51 -22.05
CA LEU A 157 0.37 -3.72 -22.42
C LEU A 157 -0.71 -3.42 -23.48
N LEU A 158 -1.51 -2.38 -23.28
CA LEU A 158 -2.53 -1.95 -24.23
C LEU A 158 -1.91 -1.56 -25.58
N PHE A 159 -0.77 -0.87 -25.56
CA PHE A 159 -0.05 -0.49 -26.77
C PHE A 159 0.47 -1.73 -27.55
N ILE A 160 1.06 -2.70 -26.83
CA ILE A 160 1.51 -3.96 -27.44
C ILE A 160 0.31 -4.69 -28.07
N LEU A 161 -0.83 -4.76 -27.39
CA LEU A 161 -2.04 -5.39 -27.94
C LEU A 161 -2.57 -4.64 -29.17
N ALA A 162 -2.44 -3.30 -29.20
CA ALA A 162 -2.78 -2.51 -30.37
C ALA A 162 -1.90 -2.87 -31.58
N VAL A 163 -0.57 -2.95 -31.35
CA VAL A 163 0.39 -3.35 -32.39
C VAL A 163 0.12 -4.77 -32.87
N VAL A 164 -0.11 -5.72 -31.97
CA VAL A 164 -0.46 -7.11 -32.33
C VAL A 164 -1.73 -7.16 -33.16
N SER A 165 -2.78 -6.43 -32.76
CA SER A 165 -4.04 -6.35 -33.53
C SER A 165 -3.83 -5.79 -34.93
N PHE A 166 -2.98 -4.77 -35.07
CA PHE A 166 -2.62 -4.18 -36.35
C PHE A 166 -1.85 -5.14 -37.25
N VAL A 167 -0.81 -5.80 -36.69
CA VAL A 167 0.01 -6.79 -37.43
C VAL A 167 -0.83 -7.98 -37.90
N LEU A 168 -1.72 -8.51 -37.05
CA LEU A 168 -2.60 -9.61 -37.42
C LEU A 168 -3.55 -9.22 -38.54
N ALA A 169 -4.05 -7.99 -38.58
CA ALA A 169 -4.88 -7.49 -39.67
C ALA A 169 -4.11 -7.37 -41.01
N LEU A 170 -2.85 -6.92 -40.96
CA LEU A 170 -1.97 -6.87 -42.13
C LEU A 170 -1.67 -8.26 -42.70
N LEU A 171 -1.52 -9.27 -41.86
CA LEU A 171 -1.23 -10.65 -42.27
C LEU A 171 -2.49 -11.37 -42.80
N GLY A 172 -3.67 -11.01 -42.34
CA GLY A 172 -4.94 -11.66 -42.71
C GLY A 172 -5.59 -11.14 -43.97
N GLU A 173 -5.43 -9.87 -44.30
CA GLU A 173 -6.02 -9.22 -45.44
C GLU A 173 -4.93 -8.57 -46.31
N ASN A 174 -4.83 -8.92 -47.57
CA ASN A 174 -3.87 -8.34 -48.53
C ASN A 174 -4.07 -6.83 -48.80
N ARG A 175 -4.59 -6.09 -47.86
CA ARG A 175 -4.85 -4.64 -47.92
C ARG A 175 -4.40 -3.96 -46.65
N LEU A 176 -3.87 -2.74 -46.80
CA LEU A 176 -3.49 -1.87 -45.70
C LEU A 176 -4.77 -1.37 -45.00
N TYR A 177 -5.26 -2.14 -44.03
CA TYR A 177 -6.45 -1.84 -43.25
C TYR A 177 -6.09 -1.69 -41.77
N ILE A 178 -6.49 -0.58 -41.16
CA ILE A 178 -6.30 -0.34 -39.73
C ILE A 178 -7.57 -0.81 -39.00
N PRO A 179 -7.53 -1.90 -38.23
CA PRO A 179 -8.71 -2.38 -37.53
C PRO A 179 -9.11 -1.43 -36.41
N ASN A 180 -10.42 -1.25 -36.22
CA ASN A 180 -10.97 -0.41 -35.14
C ASN A 180 -10.46 -0.83 -33.75
N SER A 181 -10.21 -2.12 -33.56
CA SER A 181 -9.60 -2.66 -32.30
C SER A 181 -8.20 -2.10 -32.05
N ALA A 182 -7.36 -1.99 -33.07
CA ALA A 182 -6.02 -1.43 -32.93
C ALA A 182 -6.07 0.06 -32.57
N VAL A 183 -6.95 0.83 -33.24
CA VAL A 183 -7.15 2.26 -32.93
C VAL A 183 -7.67 2.43 -31.50
N PHE A 184 -8.69 1.66 -31.11
CA PHE A 184 -9.27 1.72 -29.77
C PHE A 184 -8.23 1.41 -28.69
N LEU A 185 -7.43 0.36 -28.87
CA LEU A 185 -6.38 -0.03 -27.91
C LEU A 185 -5.25 1.01 -27.85
N ALA A 186 -4.84 1.58 -28.99
CA ALA A 186 -3.81 2.61 -29.02
C ALA A 186 -4.28 3.89 -28.31
N VAL A 187 -5.48 4.36 -28.58
CA VAL A 187 -6.05 5.55 -27.92
C VAL A 187 -6.22 5.28 -26.42
N SER A 188 -6.73 4.10 -26.04
CA SER A 188 -6.85 3.70 -24.63
C SER A 188 -5.51 3.67 -23.92
N SER A 189 -4.46 3.19 -24.59
CA SER A 189 -3.07 3.19 -24.06
C SER A 189 -2.61 4.62 -23.72
N ILE A 190 -2.79 5.57 -24.63
CA ILE A 190 -2.42 6.96 -24.41
C ILE A 190 -3.22 7.58 -23.26
N ILE A 191 -4.52 7.34 -23.21
CA ILE A 191 -5.39 7.85 -22.15
C ILE A 191 -4.94 7.31 -20.78
N VAL A 192 -4.69 6.00 -20.67
CA VAL A 192 -4.24 5.36 -19.43
C VAL A 192 -2.89 5.93 -18.99
N PHE A 193 -1.96 6.14 -19.92
CA PHE A 193 -0.67 6.79 -19.62
C PHE A 193 -0.85 8.20 -19.07
N LEU A 194 -1.65 9.05 -19.74
CA LEU A 194 -1.89 10.43 -19.33
C LEU A 194 -2.58 10.52 -17.97
N ILE A 195 -3.55 9.65 -17.69
CA ILE A 195 -4.19 9.56 -16.37
C ILE A 195 -3.15 9.21 -15.31
N GLY A 196 -2.27 8.24 -15.60
CA GLY A 196 -1.17 7.86 -14.71
C GLY A 196 -0.23 9.02 -14.41
N ALA A 197 0.17 9.77 -15.45
CA ALA A 197 1.05 10.92 -15.31
C ALA A 197 0.43 12.04 -14.47
N VAL A 198 -0.85 12.36 -14.68
CA VAL A 198 -1.57 13.33 -13.85
C VAL A 198 -1.70 12.85 -12.40
N ALA A 199 -2.05 11.59 -12.20
CA ALA A 199 -2.16 11.01 -10.85
C ALA A 199 -0.82 11.05 -10.10
N GLU A 200 0.31 10.83 -10.79
CA GLU A 200 1.66 10.95 -10.22
C GLU A 200 1.96 12.37 -9.74
N GLN A 201 1.63 13.41 -10.55
CA GLN A 201 1.81 14.79 -10.15
C GLN A 201 0.96 15.16 -8.93
N VAL A 202 -0.28 14.70 -8.88
CA VAL A 202 -1.17 14.91 -7.73
C VAL A 202 -0.60 14.22 -6.47
N SER A 203 -0.07 13.01 -6.60
CA SER A 203 0.58 12.29 -5.50
C SER A 203 1.82 13.03 -4.99
N ALA A 204 2.69 13.48 -5.89
CA ALA A 204 3.91 14.22 -5.54
C ALA A 204 3.59 15.54 -4.84
N LEU A 205 2.62 16.31 -5.34
CA LEU A 205 2.18 17.56 -4.71
C LEU A 205 1.65 17.33 -3.29
N ARG A 206 0.88 16.27 -3.07
CA ARG A 206 0.36 15.93 -1.74
C ARG A 206 1.49 15.66 -0.75
N VAL A 207 2.48 14.86 -1.14
CA VAL A 207 3.63 14.53 -0.28
C VAL A 207 4.45 15.79 0.03
N SER A 208 4.69 16.67 -0.96
CA SER A 208 5.47 17.90 -0.75
C SER A 208 4.77 18.92 0.15
N MET A 209 3.44 19.05 0.05
CA MET A 209 2.67 19.94 0.94
C MET A 209 2.70 19.48 2.40
N GLU A 210 2.91 18.20 2.64
CA GLU A 210 2.97 17.60 3.98
C GLU A 210 4.34 17.80 4.62
N SER A 211 5.44 17.70 3.87
CA SER A 211 6.78 17.96 4.39
C SER A 211 6.95 19.41 4.86
N HIS A 212 6.37 20.38 4.15
CA HIS A 212 6.42 21.80 4.56
C HIS A 212 5.61 22.14 5.82
N LYS A 213 4.58 21.35 6.15
CA LYS A 213 3.81 21.56 7.39
C LYS A 213 4.48 21.03 8.64
N SER A 214 5.46 20.15 8.52
CA SER A 214 6.22 19.64 9.68
C SER A 214 7.35 20.56 10.11
N ASP A 215 7.79 21.48 9.23
CA ASP A 215 8.90 22.41 9.49
C ASP A 215 8.43 23.80 9.96
N SER A 216 7.12 24.02 10.03
CA SER A 216 6.50 25.24 10.57
C SER A 216 5.77 24.96 11.91
#